data_b821abe4d9ac8b55d71e4900c833dc85
#
_entry.id   b821abe4d9ac8b55d71e4900c833dc85
#
_cell.length_a   1.000
_cell.length_b   1.000
_cell.length_c   1.000
_cell.angle_alpha   90.00
_cell.angle_beta   90.00
_cell.angle_gamma   90.00
#
_symmetry.space_group_name_H-M   'P 1'
#
loop_
_entity.id
_entity.type
_entity.pdbx_description
1 polymer ?
#
loop_
_entity_poly.entity_id
_entity_poly.type
_entity_poly.pdbx_seq_one_letter_code
_entity_poly.pdbx_strand_id
1 'polypeptide(L)'
;MYHITNIFYDSVADLCKSYLVEARWYYSGYTPTLQEYNNNAWISISGPVVLVHSYFLVTNPITKEALQYLEDYHNIIRFSSMIFRFENDLGTSPVCNFNKDDYNVYFCNNMIYY
;
A
#
# COMPACT_ATOMS: atom_id res chain seq x y z
N MET A 1 -1.69 18.80 -18.96
CA MET A 1 -0.90 17.62 -19.38
C MET A 1 0.24 17.30 -18.40
N TYR A 2 0.98 18.30 -17.96
CA TYR A 2 2.13 18.12 -17.04
C TYR A 2 1.74 17.48 -15.70
N HIS A 3 0.61 17.86 -15.11
CA HIS A 3 0.14 17.31 -13.82
C HIS A 3 -0.23 15.82 -13.87
N ILE A 4 -0.89 15.36 -14.91
CA ILE A 4 -1.30 13.94 -15.03
C ILE A 4 -0.09 13.02 -15.07
N THR A 5 0.90 13.37 -15.88
CA THR A 5 2.14 12.58 -16.00
C THR A 5 2.87 12.49 -14.66
N ASN A 6 2.89 13.58 -13.89
CA ASN A 6 3.52 13.59 -12.57
C ASN A 6 2.79 12.68 -11.59
N ILE A 7 1.45 12.70 -11.55
CA ILE A 7 0.66 11.83 -10.68
C ILE A 7 0.93 10.35 -10.96
N PHE A 8 1.02 9.96 -12.23
CA PHE A 8 1.42 8.61 -12.59
C PHE A 8 2.83 8.27 -12.10
N TYR A 9 3.79 9.14 -12.40
CA TYR A 9 5.17 8.94 -12.00
C TYR A 9 5.32 8.83 -10.49
N ASP A 10 4.70 9.73 -9.74
CA ASP A 10 4.77 9.78 -8.29
C ASP A 10 4.15 8.53 -7.65
N SER A 11 3.01 8.05 -8.17
CA SER A 11 2.37 6.85 -7.65
C SER A 11 3.25 5.60 -7.82
N VAL A 12 3.94 5.47 -8.96
CA VAL A 12 4.89 4.37 -9.20
C VAL A 12 6.16 4.54 -8.36
N ALA A 13 6.66 5.77 -8.22
CA ALA A 13 7.83 6.05 -7.40
C ALA A 13 7.57 5.73 -5.92
N ASP A 14 6.39 6.06 -5.40
CA ASP A 14 6.00 5.74 -4.03
C ASP A 14 5.87 4.23 -3.81
N LEU A 15 5.35 3.49 -4.79
CA LEU A 15 5.34 2.04 -4.75
C LEU A 15 6.76 1.46 -4.66
N CYS A 16 7.68 1.94 -5.49
CA CYS A 16 9.09 1.52 -5.45
C CYS A 16 9.76 1.84 -4.10
N LYS A 17 9.50 3.03 -3.54
CA LYS A 17 9.99 3.41 -2.21
C LYS A 17 9.44 2.50 -1.12
N SER A 18 8.16 2.13 -1.19
CA SER A 18 7.54 1.24 -0.20
C SER A 18 8.14 -0.17 -0.24
N TYR A 19 8.43 -0.71 -1.42
CA TYR A 19 9.15 -1.97 -1.55
C TYR A 19 10.57 -1.90 -0.99
N LEU A 20 11.26 -0.77 -1.17
CA LEU A 20 12.59 -0.57 -0.60
C LEU A 20 12.57 -0.57 0.94
N VAL A 21 11.52 -0.01 1.55
CA VAL A 21 11.32 -0.06 3.01
C VAL A 21 11.18 -1.51 3.47
N GLU A 22 10.33 -2.30 2.83
CA GLU A 22 10.13 -3.72 3.18
C GLU A 22 11.40 -4.54 2.98
N ALA A 23 12.13 -4.31 1.89
CA ALA A 23 13.42 -4.95 1.65
C ALA A 23 14.44 -4.63 2.75
N ARG A 24 14.49 -3.38 3.21
CA ARG A 24 15.37 -2.98 4.32
C ARG A 24 14.99 -3.68 5.63
N TRP A 25 13.71 -3.78 5.96
CA TRP A 25 13.26 -4.54 7.13
C TRP A 25 13.71 -5.99 7.05
N TYR A 26 13.49 -6.62 5.91
CA TYR A 26 13.88 -8.01 5.68
C TYR A 26 15.39 -8.25 5.86
N TYR A 27 16.22 -7.49 5.14
CA TYR A 27 17.68 -7.69 5.14
C TYR A 27 18.35 -7.27 6.46
N SER A 28 17.75 -6.35 7.21
CA SER A 28 18.26 -5.95 8.53
C SER A 28 17.77 -6.85 9.67
N GLY A 29 16.78 -7.72 9.42
CA GLY A 29 16.12 -8.49 10.46
C GLY A 29 15.24 -7.65 11.38
N TYR A 30 14.88 -6.42 10.96
CA TYR A 30 14.01 -5.53 11.72
C TYR A 30 12.56 -5.99 11.61
N THR A 31 11.88 -6.11 12.75
CA THR A 31 10.44 -6.37 12.80
C THR A 31 9.70 -5.05 13.03
N PRO A 32 8.97 -4.53 12.03
CA PRO A 32 8.23 -3.28 12.19
C PRO A 32 7.07 -3.44 13.18
N THR A 33 6.71 -2.35 13.82
CA THR A 33 5.45 -2.27 14.57
C THR A 33 4.27 -2.33 13.60
N LEU A 34 3.08 -2.67 14.12
CA LEU A 34 1.86 -2.67 13.31
C LEU A 34 1.59 -1.31 12.65
N GLN A 35 1.91 -0.22 13.35
CA GLN A 35 1.74 1.12 12.80
C GLN A 35 2.72 1.42 11.67
N GLU A 36 3.99 1.07 11.82
CA GLU A 36 5.01 1.22 10.77
C GLU A 36 4.64 0.39 9.54
N TYR A 37 4.24 -0.86 9.77
CA TYR A 37 3.76 -1.73 8.71
C TYR A 37 2.57 -1.12 7.97
N ASN A 38 1.50 -0.76 8.66
CA ASN A 38 0.31 -0.21 8.05
C ASN A 38 0.59 1.09 7.28
N ASN A 39 1.49 1.93 7.78
CA ASN A 39 1.88 3.17 7.09
C ASN A 39 2.57 2.92 5.74
N ASN A 40 3.21 1.78 5.56
CA ASN A 40 3.88 1.40 4.32
C ASN A 40 3.01 0.47 3.46
N ALA A 41 2.31 -0.46 4.07
CA ALA A 41 1.67 -1.61 3.42
C ALA A 41 0.52 -1.23 2.49
N TRP A 42 -0.22 -0.16 2.77
CA TRP A 42 -1.29 0.33 1.89
C TRP A 42 -0.75 0.87 0.55
N ILE A 43 0.51 1.29 0.51
CA ILE A 43 1.19 1.70 -0.72
C ILE A 43 1.76 0.47 -1.41
N SER A 44 2.46 -0.42 -0.67
CA SER A 44 3.14 -1.59 -1.24
C SER A 44 2.18 -2.63 -1.82
N ILE A 45 0.91 -2.64 -1.41
CA ILE A 45 -0.12 -3.47 -2.06
C ILE A 45 -0.49 -3.01 -3.48
N SER A 46 0.09 -1.92 -3.97
CA SER A 46 -0.18 -1.29 -5.26
C SER A 46 -1.54 -0.61 -5.38
N GLY A 47 -2.27 -0.46 -4.29
CA GLY A 47 -3.61 0.16 -4.28
C GLY A 47 -3.62 1.56 -4.90
N PRO A 48 -2.77 2.50 -4.47
CA PRO A 48 -2.71 3.84 -5.05
C PRO A 48 -2.42 3.83 -6.55
N VAL A 49 -1.46 3.01 -7.01
CA VAL A 49 -1.12 2.91 -8.44
C VAL A 49 -2.33 2.44 -9.24
N VAL A 50 -2.98 1.36 -8.81
CA VAL A 50 -4.15 0.80 -9.50
C VAL A 50 -5.30 1.80 -9.54
N LEU A 51 -5.63 2.44 -8.41
CA LEU A 51 -6.75 3.38 -8.32
C LEU A 51 -6.50 4.65 -9.14
N VAL A 52 -5.29 5.21 -9.09
CA VAL A 52 -4.92 6.39 -9.88
C VAL A 52 -5.01 6.09 -11.38
N HIS A 53 -4.43 4.99 -11.83
CA HIS A 53 -4.46 4.62 -13.26
C HIS A 53 -5.88 4.31 -13.73
N SER A 54 -6.66 3.59 -12.93
CA SER A 54 -8.06 3.26 -13.24
C SER A 54 -8.92 4.51 -13.35
N TYR A 55 -8.71 5.50 -12.47
CA TYR A 55 -9.44 6.76 -12.54
C TYR A 55 -9.26 7.45 -13.89
N PHE A 56 -8.03 7.54 -14.38
CA PHE A 56 -7.76 8.18 -15.68
C PHE A 56 -8.30 7.40 -16.87
N LEU A 57 -8.48 6.08 -16.74
CA LEU A 57 -9.05 5.25 -17.80
C LEU A 57 -10.57 5.41 -17.93
N VAL A 58 -11.27 5.69 -16.84
CA VAL A 58 -12.74 5.69 -16.83
C VAL A 58 -13.37 7.07 -16.72
N THR A 59 -12.58 8.11 -16.39
CA THR A 59 -13.09 9.45 -16.12
C THR A 59 -12.85 10.42 -17.27
N ASN A 60 -13.92 11.06 -17.74
CA ASN A 60 -13.86 12.13 -18.72
C ASN A 60 -15.09 13.05 -18.54
N PRO A 61 -14.92 14.37 -18.35
CA PRO A 61 -13.67 15.11 -18.26
C PRO A 61 -12.97 14.96 -16.89
N ILE A 62 -11.66 15.17 -16.87
CA ILE A 62 -10.87 15.21 -15.64
C ILE A 62 -10.87 16.64 -15.11
N THR A 63 -11.32 16.84 -13.86
CA THR A 63 -11.33 18.14 -13.21
C THR A 63 -10.06 18.44 -12.45
N LYS A 64 -9.78 19.71 -12.17
CA LYS A 64 -8.60 20.12 -11.39
C LYS A 64 -8.68 19.64 -9.94
N GLU A 65 -9.88 19.68 -9.38
CA GLU A 65 -10.14 19.19 -8.01
C GLU A 65 -9.85 17.69 -7.90
N ALA A 66 -10.24 16.92 -8.90
CA ALA A 66 -9.94 15.49 -8.95
C ALA A 66 -8.44 15.22 -9.03
N LEU A 67 -7.69 16.00 -9.81
CA LEU A 67 -6.23 15.86 -9.87
C LEU A 67 -5.58 16.09 -8.50
N GLN A 68 -6.03 17.11 -7.76
CA GLN A 68 -5.50 17.37 -6.42
C GLN A 68 -5.80 16.23 -5.45
N TYR A 69 -6.99 15.65 -5.49
CA TYR A 69 -7.31 14.47 -4.65
C TYR A 69 -6.46 13.24 -4.99
N LEU A 70 -6.03 13.10 -6.24
CA LEU A 70 -5.15 12.02 -6.64
C LEU A 70 -3.69 12.27 -6.21
N GLU A 71 -3.21 13.51 -6.30
CA GLU A 71 -1.86 13.90 -5.84
C GLU A 71 -1.67 13.64 -4.35
N ASP A 72 -2.66 14.01 -3.55
CA ASP A 72 -2.61 13.90 -2.08
C ASP A 72 -3.05 12.53 -1.55
N TYR A 73 -3.37 11.59 -2.42
CA TYR A 73 -3.99 10.30 -2.06
C TYR A 73 -5.14 10.46 -1.08
N HIS A 74 -6.20 11.13 -1.55
CA HIS A 74 -7.41 11.33 -0.75
C HIS A 74 -7.81 10.07 0.02
N ASN A 75 -8.43 10.25 1.17
CA ASN A 75 -8.78 9.18 2.11
C ASN A 75 -9.45 7.96 1.46
N ILE A 76 -10.23 8.16 0.40
CA ILE A 76 -10.85 7.04 -0.32
C ILE A 76 -9.80 6.11 -0.94
N ILE A 77 -8.73 6.66 -1.52
CA ILE A 77 -7.62 5.87 -2.08
C ILE A 77 -6.89 5.13 -0.97
N ARG A 78 -6.56 5.85 0.10
CA ARG A 78 -5.84 5.30 1.24
C ARG A 78 -6.62 4.16 1.91
N PHE A 79 -7.88 4.39 2.29
CA PHE A 79 -8.66 3.38 2.99
C PHE A 79 -9.02 2.18 2.11
N SER A 80 -9.33 2.39 0.83
CA SER A 80 -9.55 1.29 -0.11
C SER A 80 -8.30 0.42 -0.25
N SER A 81 -7.13 1.05 -0.32
CA SER A 81 -5.84 0.34 -0.38
C SER A 81 -5.54 -0.43 0.90
N MET A 82 -5.87 0.13 2.07
CA MET A 82 -5.73 -0.55 3.36
C MET A 82 -6.65 -1.77 3.47
N ILE A 83 -7.91 -1.65 3.06
CA ILE A 83 -8.85 -2.77 3.05
C ILE A 83 -8.32 -3.89 2.16
N PHE A 84 -7.90 -3.55 0.95
CA PHE A 84 -7.32 -4.51 0.02
C PHE A 84 -6.07 -5.20 0.60
N ARG A 85 -5.22 -4.44 1.29
CA ARG A 85 -4.05 -5.01 1.99
C ARG A 85 -4.46 -6.00 3.07
N PHE A 86 -5.41 -5.65 3.93
CA PHE A 86 -5.85 -6.54 5.00
C PHE A 86 -6.51 -7.80 4.49
N GLU A 87 -7.32 -7.71 3.44
CA GLU A 87 -7.91 -8.89 2.79
C GLU A 87 -6.84 -9.82 2.21
N ASN A 88 -5.82 -9.24 1.57
CA ASN A 88 -4.70 -10.00 1.03
C ASN A 88 -3.91 -10.70 2.16
N ASP A 89 -3.59 -9.97 3.23
CA ASP A 89 -2.83 -10.50 4.37
C ASP A 89 -3.60 -11.63 5.06
N LEU A 90 -4.91 -11.50 5.22
CA LEU A 90 -5.77 -12.56 5.76
C LEU A 90 -5.82 -13.78 4.85
N GLY A 91 -5.93 -13.58 3.54
CA GLY A 91 -6.02 -14.66 2.56
C GLY A 91 -4.71 -15.41 2.31
N THR A 92 -3.58 -14.74 2.51
CA THR A 92 -2.24 -15.31 2.26
C THR A 92 -1.51 -15.74 3.54
N SER A 93 -2.02 -15.33 4.71
CA SER A 93 -1.43 -15.74 5.99
C SER A 93 -1.68 -17.23 6.23
N PRO A 94 -0.63 -18.06 6.41
CA PRO A 94 -0.83 -19.39 6.96
C PRO A 94 -1.48 -19.23 8.34
N VAL A 95 -2.49 -20.05 8.62
CA VAL A 95 -3.25 -20.02 9.89
C VAL A 95 -2.28 -19.87 11.06
N CYS A 96 -2.12 -18.63 11.55
CA CYS A 96 -1.31 -18.39 12.73
C CYS A 96 -2.08 -18.98 13.90
N ASN A 97 -1.55 -20.02 14.55
CA ASN A 97 -2.07 -20.47 15.82
C ASN A 97 -1.95 -19.31 16.79
N PHE A 98 -3.08 -18.67 17.10
CA PHE A 98 -3.18 -17.66 18.13
C PHE A 98 -2.91 -18.31 19.48
N ASN A 99 -1.68 -18.28 19.95
CA ASN A 99 -1.41 -18.43 21.35
C ASN A 99 -1.86 -17.15 22.04
N LYS A 100 -2.81 -17.28 22.94
CA LYS A 100 -3.62 -16.22 23.58
C LYS A 100 -2.83 -15.21 24.44
N ASP A 101 -1.52 -15.35 24.58
CA ASP A 101 -0.72 -14.65 25.58
C ASP A 101 0.29 -13.63 25.03
N ASP A 102 0.43 -13.51 23.71
CA ASP A 102 1.34 -12.54 23.11
C ASP A 102 0.60 -11.60 22.16
N TYR A 103 0.43 -10.34 22.60
CA TYR A 103 -0.03 -9.22 21.75
C TYR A 103 0.99 -8.81 20.68
N ASN A 104 2.03 -9.59 20.47
CA ASN A 104 2.96 -9.42 19.35
C ASN A 104 2.33 -10.06 18.11
N VAL A 105 1.89 -9.21 17.20
CA VAL A 105 1.53 -9.63 15.84
C VAL A 105 2.79 -10.21 15.21
N TYR A 106 2.93 -11.53 15.27
CA TYR A 106 3.97 -12.21 14.49
C TYR A 106 3.60 -12.01 13.03
N PHE A 107 4.29 -11.09 12.38
CA PHE A 107 4.35 -11.08 10.93
C PHE A 107 4.84 -12.46 10.51
N CYS A 108 3.95 -13.26 9.95
CA CYS A 108 4.36 -14.52 9.35
C CYS A 108 5.43 -14.20 8.32
N ASN A 109 6.61 -14.81 8.47
CA ASN A 109 7.79 -14.63 7.62
C ASN A 109 7.54 -14.93 6.13
N ASN A 110 6.31 -15.25 5.73
CA ASN A 110 5.91 -15.58 4.38
C ASN A 110 5.30 -14.40 3.59
N MET A 111 5.20 -13.20 4.16
CA MET A 111 4.68 -12.04 3.42
C MET A 111 5.71 -11.38 2.51
N ILE A 112 6.93 -11.88 2.45
CA ILE A 112 8.03 -11.30 1.65
C ILE A 112 8.46 -12.23 0.49
N TYR A 113 7.69 -13.25 0.18
CA TYR A 113 7.98 -14.13 -0.97
C TYR A 113 7.00 -13.87 -2.11
N TYR A 114 7.13 -12.72 -2.77
CA TYR A 114 6.76 -12.56 -4.17
C TYR A 114 7.68 -11.54 -4.83
#